data_a0a2cd811097046f9a21b87ef9e56c7b
#
_entry.id   a0a2cd811097046f9a21b87ef9e56c7b
#
_cell.length_a   1.000
_cell.length_b   1.000
_cell.length_c   1.000
_cell.angle_alpha   90.00
_cell.angle_beta   90.00
_cell.angle_gamma   90.00
#
_symmetry.space_group_name_H-M   'P 1'
#
loop_
_entity.id
_entity.type
_entity.pdbx_description
1 polymer ?
#
loop_
_entity_poly.entity_id
_entity_poly.type
_entity_poly.pdbx_seq_one_letter_code
_entity_poly.pdbx_strand_id
1 'polypeptide(L)'
;MTTPHTVRIWDLPTRIFHWTLALSVIALVITAKVGGNAMEWHFRLGHLVLALLVFRIVWGLIGGRWSRFAAFVYAPARLVRYLRGTPHPDDSVGHSPLGALSVFALLAVLVAQVGTGLLSDDEIAFAGPLTRFVSNAVVGQATGYHKEIGQYLVLGLVALHVLAVLFYVLVRKQRLVRPMLHGDKALAGPVDASRDDMLTRTVALVVLALSLGLAWWVSSLAAAAF
;
A
#
# COMPACT_ATOMS: atom_id res chain seq x y z
N MET A 1 25.32 29.53 3.46
CA MET A 1 24.95 28.13 3.17
C MET A 1 24.19 27.59 4.35
N THR A 2 22.90 27.34 4.23
CA THR A 2 22.09 26.76 5.33
C THR A 2 22.49 25.32 5.52
N THR A 3 22.88 24.94 6.72
CA THR A 3 23.15 23.52 7.07
C THR A 3 21.90 22.69 6.85
N PRO A 4 21.96 21.58 6.09
CA PRO A 4 20.80 20.74 5.87
C PRO A 4 20.32 20.13 7.19
N HIS A 5 19.05 20.29 7.50
CA HIS A 5 18.43 19.66 8.67
C HIS A 5 17.99 18.24 8.31
N THR A 6 18.45 17.24 9.05
CA THR A 6 18.00 15.87 8.91
C THR A 6 16.77 15.65 9.78
N VAL A 7 15.62 15.31 9.16
CA VAL A 7 14.34 15.18 9.85
C VAL A 7 13.75 13.79 9.56
N ARG A 8 13.17 13.14 10.60
CA ARG A 8 12.41 11.89 10.47
C ARG A 8 11.10 12.16 9.73
N ILE A 9 11.02 11.70 8.48
CA ILE A 9 9.79 11.83 7.66
C ILE A 9 8.98 10.53 7.73
N TRP A 10 9.61 9.38 7.47
CA TRP A 10 8.92 8.09 7.48
C TRP A 10 9.18 7.36 8.79
N ASP A 11 8.11 7.14 9.57
CA ASP A 11 8.15 6.30 10.75
C ASP A 11 8.44 4.82 10.39
N LEU A 12 8.97 4.05 11.34
CA LEU A 12 9.32 2.66 11.13
C LEU A 12 8.13 1.80 10.68
N PRO A 13 6.93 1.93 11.27
CA PRO A 13 5.76 1.17 10.84
C PRO A 13 5.42 1.37 9.35
N THR A 14 5.45 2.61 8.85
CA THR A 14 5.17 2.92 7.44
C THR A 14 6.21 2.29 6.51
N ARG A 15 7.49 2.28 6.91
CA ARG A 15 8.57 1.69 6.11
C ARG A 15 8.45 0.16 6.04
N ILE A 16 8.19 -0.50 7.18
CA ILE A 16 7.96 -1.95 7.22
C ILE A 16 6.74 -2.31 6.37
N PHE A 17 5.63 -1.60 6.57
CA PHE A 17 4.43 -1.78 5.75
C PHE A 17 4.75 -1.72 4.26
N HIS A 18 5.42 -0.66 3.81
CA HIS A 18 5.71 -0.44 2.39
C HIS A 18 6.54 -1.59 1.78
N TRP A 19 7.64 -1.99 2.43
CA TRP A 19 8.51 -3.03 1.89
C TRP A 19 7.87 -4.41 1.96
N THR A 20 7.15 -4.71 3.04
CA THR A 20 6.40 -5.98 3.15
C THR A 20 5.32 -6.06 2.08
N LEU A 21 4.56 -4.96 1.85
CA LEU A 21 3.56 -4.91 0.78
C LEU A 21 4.19 -5.09 -0.60
N ALA A 22 5.29 -4.40 -0.90
CA ALA A 22 5.97 -4.51 -2.19
C ALA A 22 6.43 -5.94 -2.48
N LEU A 23 7.07 -6.61 -1.51
CA LEU A 23 7.49 -8.00 -1.63
C LEU A 23 6.31 -8.96 -1.76
N SER A 24 5.23 -8.72 -0.99
CA SER A 24 4.01 -9.54 -1.06
C SER A 24 3.33 -9.43 -2.42
N VAL A 25 3.25 -8.23 -3.01
CA VAL A 25 2.65 -8.03 -4.35
C VAL A 25 3.47 -8.76 -5.42
N ILE A 26 4.81 -8.68 -5.36
CA ILE A 26 5.69 -9.42 -6.28
C ILE A 26 5.44 -10.92 -6.14
N ALA A 27 5.42 -11.45 -4.91
CA ALA A 27 5.20 -12.86 -4.65
C ALA A 27 3.79 -13.33 -5.08
N LEU A 28 2.76 -12.48 -4.90
CA LEU A 28 1.39 -12.75 -5.39
C LEU A 28 1.34 -12.88 -6.90
N VAL A 29 2.02 -12.02 -7.64
CA VAL A 29 2.09 -12.11 -9.10
C VAL A 29 2.79 -13.40 -9.52
N ILE A 30 3.91 -13.74 -8.89
CA ILE A 30 4.67 -14.97 -9.19
C ILE A 30 3.80 -16.20 -8.91
N THR A 31 3.20 -16.30 -7.72
CA THR A 31 2.39 -17.46 -7.33
C THR A 31 1.15 -17.64 -8.20
N ALA A 32 0.50 -16.53 -8.61
CA ALA A 32 -0.61 -16.58 -9.56
C ALA A 32 -0.21 -17.08 -10.96
N LYS A 33 1.01 -16.75 -11.42
CA LYS A 33 1.50 -17.20 -12.74
C LYS A 33 2.03 -18.64 -12.72
N VAL A 34 2.57 -19.10 -11.59
CA VAL A 34 3.01 -20.49 -11.41
C VAL A 34 1.80 -21.43 -11.29
N GLY A 35 0.76 -21.04 -10.57
CA GLY A 35 -0.45 -21.86 -10.37
C GLY A 35 -0.20 -23.13 -9.54
N GLY A 36 -1.11 -24.11 -9.65
CA GLY A 36 -1.01 -25.36 -8.91
C GLY A 36 -0.80 -25.17 -7.41
N ASN A 37 0.14 -25.89 -6.80
CA ASN A 37 0.42 -25.78 -5.36
C ASN A 37 0.89 -24.39 -4.91
N ALA A 38 1.37 -23.54 -5.82
CA ALA A 38 1.72 -22.16 -5.49
C ALA A 38 0.50 -21.30 -5.15
N MET A 39 -0.71 -21.74 -5.53
CA MET A 39 -1.95 -21.04 -5.15
C MET A 39 -2.20 -21.02 -3.65
N GLU A 40 -1.74 -22.01 -2.88
CA GLU A 40 -1.80 -21.93 -1.42
C GLU A 40 -1.03 -20.72 -0.88
N TRP A 41 0.13 -20.45 -1.43
CA TRP A 41 0.92 -19.25 -1.09
C TRP A 41 0.24 -17.97 -1.56
N HIS A 42 -0.42 -18.00 -2.73
CA HIS A 42 -1.20 -16.88 -3.22
C HIS A 42 -2.29 -16.49 -2.21
N PHE A 43 -3.04 -17.45 -1.68
CA PHE A 43 -4.07 -17.20 -0.66
C PHE A 43 -3.47 -16.67 0.65
N ARG A 44 -2.40 -17.30 1.16
CA ARG A 44 -1.72 -16.84 2.40
C ARG A 44 -1.21 -15.41 2.26
N LEU A 45 -0.57 -15.09 1.14
CA LEU A 45 -0.08 -13.74 0.84
C LEU A 45 -1.22 -12.76 0.62
N GLY A 46 -2.32 -13.19 -0.01
CA GLY A 46 -3.54 -12.39 -0.15
C GLY A 46 -4.12 -11.95 1.20
N HIS A 47 -4.19 -12.87 2.17
CA HIS A 47 -4.61 -12.54 3.54
C HIS A 47 -3.60 -11.64 4.26
N LEU A 48 -2.29 -11.82 4.03
CA LEU A 48 -1.28 -10.90 4.54
C LEU A 48 -1.49 -9.49 3.97
N VAL A 49 -1.73 -9.37 2.66
CA VAL A 49 -1.99 -8.06 2.03
C VAL A 49 -3.30 -7.46 2.56
N LEU A 50 -4.34 -8.25 2.81
CA LEU A 50 -5.55 -7.78 3.50
C LEU A 50 -5.20 -7.14 4.85
N ALA A 51 -4.42 -7.83 5.69
CA ALA A 51 -3.97 -7.31 6.98
C ALA A 51 -3.17 -6.01 6.82
N LEU A 52 -2.25 -5.96 5.85
CA LEU A 52 -1.44 -4.77 5.57
C LEU A 52 -2.29 -3.59 5.10
N LEU A 53 -3.32 -3.81 4.29
CA LEU A 53 -4.23 -2.76 3.83
C LEU A 53 -5.07 -2.21 4.99
N VAL A 54 -5.62 -3.08 5.84
CA VAL A 54 -6.34 -2.66 7.06
C VAL A 54 -5.41 -1.85 7.96
N PHE A 55 -4.21 -2.37 8.23
CA PHE A 55 -3.17 -1.64 8.96
C PHE A 55 -2.91 -0.26 8.35
N ARG A 56 -2.71 -0.17 7.04
CA ARG A 56 -2.40 1.10 6.36
C ARG A 56 -3.52 2.11 6.45
N ILE A 57 -4.77 1.66 6.34
CA ILE A 57 -5.93 2.55 6.48
C ILE A 57 -5.97 3.13 7.90
N VAL A 58 -5.87 2.30 8.92
CA VAL A 58 -5.85 2.75 10.33
C VAL A 58 -4.63 3.63 10.58
N TRP A 59 -3.41 3.21 10.16
CA TRP A 59 -2.19 3.97 10.32
C TRP A 59 -2.19 5.29 9.55
N GLY A 60 -2.94 5.35 8.45
CA GLY A 60 -3.19 6.57 7.69
C GLY A 60 -4.06 7.59 8.43
N LEU A 61 -4.75 7.20 9.49
CA LEU A 61 -5.53 8.09 10.34
C LEU A 61 -4.77 8.52 11.60
N ILE A 62 -4.09 7.57 12.27
CA ILE A 62 -3.50 7.78 13.59
C ILE A 62 -1.96 7.78 13.64
N GLY A 63 -1.30 7.36 12.57
CA GLY A 63 0.16 7.20 12.50
C GLY A 63 0.98 8.47 12.62
N GLY A 64 2.27 8.36 12.29
CA GLY A 64 3.20 9.50 12.28
C GLY A 64 2.73 10.62 11.34
N ARG A 65 3.17 11.86 11.60
CA ARG A 65 2.70 13.08 10.91
C ARG A 65 2.62 12.91 9.39
N TRP A 66 3.71 12.45 8.77
CA TRP A 66 3.82 12.35 7.31
C TRP A 66 3.23 11.04 6.74
N SER A 67 2.83 10.10 7.63
CA SER A 67 2.14 8.85 7.28
C SER A 67 0.63 9.03 7.23
N ARG A 68 0.08 10.07 7.89
CA ARG A 68 -1.36 10.34 7.92
C ARG A 68 -1.85 10.88 6.59
N PHE A 69 -2.99 10.38 6.13
CA PHE A 69 -3.63 10.84 4.88
C PHE A 69 -3.88 12.35 4.87
N ALA A 70 -4.29 12.93 6.01
CA ALA A 70 -4.51 14.36 6.14
C ALA A 70 -3.27 15.21 5.80
N ALA A 71 -2.05 14.66 5.91
CA ALA A 71 -0.82 15.37 5.58
C ALA A 71 -0.57 15.49 4.06
N PHE A 72 -1.28 14.71 3.24
CA PHE A 72 -1.07 14.67 1.78
C PHE A 72 -2.35 14.52 0.95
N VAL A 73 -3.52 14.81 1.53
CA VAL A 73 -4.73 15.09 0.74
C VAL A 73 -4.63 16.51 0.24
N TYR A 74 -4.32 16.67 -1.02
CA TYR A 74 -4.11 17.97 -1.64
C TYR A 74 -5.33 18.43 -2.44
N ALA A 75 -5.64 19.73 -2.36
CA ALA A 75 -6.65 20.35 -3.21
C ALA A 75 -6.25 20.23 -4.70
N PRO A 76 -7.20 20.03 -5.62
CA PRO A 76 -6.91 19.93 -7.06
C PRO A 76 -6.06 21.09 -7.61
N ALA A 77 -6.28 22.29 -7.11
CA ALA A 77 -5.49 23.48 -7.48
C ALA A 77 -3.98 23.32 -7.16
N ARG A 78 -3.63 22.59 -6.07
CA ARG A 78 -2.22 22.32 -5.70
C ARG A 78 -1.60 21.33 -6.66
N LEU A 79 -2.34 20.32 -7.09
CA LEU A 79 -1.90 19.36 -8.11
C LEU A 79 -1.65 20.07 -9.45
N VAL A 80 -2.57 20.94 -9.88
CA VAL A 80 -2.42 21.72 -11.13
C VAL A 80 -1.18 22.62 -11.07
N ARG A 81 -0.95 23.33 -9.96
CA ARG A 81 0.27 24.15 -9.78
C ARG A 81 1.55 23.31 -9.87
N TYR A 82 1.53 22.14 -9.19
CA TYR A 82 2.67 21.22 -9.22
C TYR A 82 3.00 20.77 -10.66
N LEU A 83 1.98 20.41 -11.44
CA LEU A 83 2.13 20.01 -12.85
C LEU A 83 2.61 21.16 -13.75
N ARG A 84 2.24 22.40 -13.43
CA ARG A 84 2.70 23.62 -14.15
C ARG A 84 4.12 24.07 -13.75
N GLY A 85 4.81 23.30 -12.90
CA GLY A 85 6.20 23.62 -12.50
C GLY A 85 6.32 24.72 -11.43
N THR A 86 5.24 25.07 -10.73
CA THR A 86 5.22 26.02 -9.61
C THR A 86 4.88 25.32 -8.30
N PRO A 87 5.72 24.35 -7.82
CA PRO A 87 5.43 23.58 -6.63
C PRO A 87 5.49 24.46 -5.38
N HIS A 88 4.75 24.04 -4.33
CA HIS A 88 4.89 24.61 -3.01
C HIS A 88 6.15 24.04 -2.32
N PRO A 89 6.85 24.79 -1.44
CA PRO A 89 8.03 24.28 -0.73
C PRO A 89 7.78 22.94 0.00
N ASP A 90 6.60 22.78 0.62
CA ASP A 90 6.20 21.58 1.36
C ASP A 90 5.97 20.35 0.46
N ASP A 91 5.81 20.53 -0.86
CA ASP A 91 5.61 19.42 -1.80
C ASP A 91 6.83 18.49 -1.89
N SER A 92 7.96 18.93 -1.33
CA SER A 92 9.20 18.16 -1.27
C SER A 92 9.42 17.45 0.08
N VAL A 93 8.58 17.65 1.10
CA VAL A 93 8.80 17.10 2.45
C VAL A 93 8.37 15.64 2.53
N GLY A 94 7.08 15.38 2.52
CA GLY A 94 6.49 14.02 2.52
C GLY A 94 6.19 13.53 1.10
N HIS A 95 4.93 13.15 0.86
CA HIS A 95 4.47 12.85 -0.49
C HIS A 95 4.30 14.13 -1.30
N SER A 96 4.84 14.16 -2.52
CA SER A 96 4.49 15.20 -3.49
C SER A 96 3.02 15.02 -3.94
N PRO A 97 2.37 16.03 -4.56
CA PRO A 97 1.00 15.89 -5.06
C PRO A 97 0.79 14.70 -6.00
N LEU A 98 1.71 14.42 -6.93
CA LEU A 98 1.67 13.23 -7.77
C LEU A 98 1.94 11.94 -6.98
N GLY A 99 2.86 11.99 -6.02
CA GLY A 99 3.12 10.86 -5.12
C GLY A 99 1.89 10.51 -4.27
N ALA A 100 1.18 11.50 -3.77
CA ALA A 100 -0.07 11.32 -3.04
C ALA A 100 -1.15 10.65 -3.89
N LEU A 101 -1.35 11.12 -5.13
CA LEU A 101 -2.29 10.52 -6.08
C LEU A 101 -1.93 9.05 -6.34
N SER A 102 -0.64 8.74 -6.53
CA SER A 102 -0.15 7.36 -6.70
C SER A 102 -0.47 6.49 -5.48
N VAL A 103 -0.27 6.99 -4.25
CA VAL A 103 -0.61 6.25 -3.02
C VAL A 103 -2.10 5.92 -2.96
N PHE A 104 -2.99 6.90 -3.19
CA PHE A 104 -4.43 6.67 -3.15
C PHE A 104 -4.89 5.73 -4.27
N ALA A 105 -4.36 5.88 -5.49
CA ALA A 105 -4.68 5.00 -6.61
C ALA A 105 -4.25 3.55 -6.33
N LEU A 106 -3.01 3.33 -5.88
CA LEU A 106 -2.50 2.01 -5.53
C LEU A 106 -3.30 1.37 -4.40
N LEU A 107 -3.60 2.12 -3.32
CA LEU A 107 -4.41 1.58 -2.21
C LEU A 107 -5.82 1.21 -2.67
N ALA A 108 -6.48 2.07 -3.45
CA ALA A 108 -7.84 1.78 -3.95
C ALA A 108 -7.88 0.54 -4.83
N VAL A 109 -6.94 0.42 -5.78
CA VAL A 109 -6.87 -0.75 -6.67
C VAL A 109 -6.49 -2.02 -5.90
N LEU A 110 -5.57 -1.94 -4.92
CA LEU A 110 -5.23 -3.09 -4.08
C LEU A 110 -6.40 -3.53 -3.19
N VAL A 111 -7.18 -2.60 -2.64
CA VAL A 111 -8.41 -2.92 -1.88
C VAL A 111 -9.41 -3.64 -2.78
N ALA A 112 -9.63 -3.14 -4.00
CA ALA A 112 -10.52 -3.79 -4.96
C ALA A 112 -9.99 -5.18 -5.37
N GLN A 113 -8.67 -5.30 -5.61
CA GLN A 113 -8.03 -6.56 -5.98
C GLN A 113 -8.14 -7.61 -4.88
N VAL A 114 -7.86 -7.24 -3.62
CA VAL A 114 -8.01 -8.15 -2.48
C VAL A 114 -9.48 -8.47 -2.24
N GLY A 115 -10.35 -7.47 -2.24
CA GLY A 115 -11.80 -7.67 -2.03
C GLY A 115 -12.41 -8.63 -3.05
N THR A 116 -12.07 -8.48 -4.32
CA THR A 116 -12.52 -9.40 -5.36
C THR A 116 -11.85 -10.78 -5.26
N GLY A 117 -10.58 -10.86 -4.85
CA GLY A 117 -9.91 -12.13 -4.58
C GLY A 117 -10.57 -12.95 -3.46
N LEU A 118 -11.07 -12.28 -2.40
CA LEU A 118 -11.83 -12.95 -1.34
C LEU A 118 -13.18 -13.54 -1.82
N LEU A 119 -13.70 -13.05 -2.95
CA LEU A 119 -14.95 -13.46 -3.58
C LEU A 119 -14.73 -14.30 -4.84
N SER A 120 -13.46 -14.59 -5.22
CA SER A 120 -13.13 -15.31 -6.45
C SER A 120 -13.16 -16.82 -6.25
N ASP A 121 -13.50 -17.55 -7.32
CA ASP A 121 -13.47 -19.01 -7.40
C ASP A 121 -12.84 -19.41 -8.72
N ASP A 122 -11.96 -20.42 -8.71
CA ASP A 122 -11.37 -20.97 -9.94
C ASP A 122 -12.18 -22.14 -10.52
N GLU A 123 -13.29 -22.51 -9.86
CA GLU A 123 -14.20 -23.61 -10.22
C GLU A 123 -13.50 -25.01 -10.23
N ILE A 124 -12.29 -25.11 -9.69
CA ILE A 124 -11.49 -26.34 -9.70
C ILE A 124 -11.11 -26.77 -8.28
N ALA A 125 -10.32 -25.96 -7.58
CA ALA A 125 -9.73 -26.32 -6.30
C ALA A 125 -9.65 -25.17 -5.29
N PHE A 126 -9.75 -23.92 -5.73
CA PHE A 126 -9.50 -22.76 -4.88
C PHE A 126 -10.62 -21.74 -4.93
N ALA A 127 -11.32 -21.57 -3.79
CA ALA A 127 -12.35 -20.56 -3.62
C ALA A 127 -11.99 -19.59 -2.49
N GLY A 128 -12.29 -18.32 -2.70
CA GLY A 128 -12.13 -17.28 -1.69
C GLY A 128 -13.08 -17.49 -0.50
N PRO A 129 -12.69 -17.06 0.71
CA PRO A 129 -13.44 -17.35 1.94
C PRO A 129 -14.83 -16.71 2.00
N LEU A 130 -15.13 -15.75 1.15
CA LEU A 130 -16.41 -15.03 1.13
C LEU A 130 -17.35 -15.46 0.01
N THR A 131 -16.97 -16.38 -0.87
CA THR A 131 -17.80 -16.86 -2.00
C THR A 131 -19.16 -17.40 -1.54
N ARG A 132 -19.19 -18.13 -0.42
CA ARG A 132 -20.40 -18.73 0.15
C ARG A 132 -21.46 -17.71 0.64
N PHE A 133 -21.12 -16.44 0.78
CA PHE A 133 -22.02 -15.41 1.29
C PHE A 133 -22.69 -14.59 0.17
N VAL A 134 -22.35 -14.87 -1.06
CA VAL A 134 -22.85 -14.12 -2.23
C VAL A 134 -23.36 -15.07 -3.32
N SER A 135 -24.09 -14.55 -4.31
CA SER A 135 -24.55 -15.35 -5.43
C SER A 135 -23.42 -15.73 -6.40
N ASN A 136 -23.58 -16.82 -7.14
CA ASN A 136 -22.62 -17.24 -8.17
C ASN A 136 -22.39 -16.15 -9.23
N ALA A 137 -23.39 -15.32 -9.52
CA ALA A 137 -23.21 -14.18 -10.42
C ALA A 137 -22.19 -13.16 -9.89
N VAL A 138 -22.23 -12.86 -8.56
CA VAL A 138 -21.25 -11.98 -7.91
C VAL A 138 -19.88 -12.63 -7.88
N VAL A 139 -19.80 -13.94 -7.59
CA VAL A 139 -18.52 -14.69 -7.65
C VAL A 139 -17.91 -14.60 -9.04
N GLY A 140 -18.68 -14.86 -10.10
CA GLY A 140 -18.19 -14.78 -11.48
C GLY A 140 -17.69 -13.38 -11.85
N GLN A 141 -18.42 -12.31 -11.46
CA GLN A 141 -17.99 -10.94 -11.69
C GLN A 141 -16.70 -10.60 -10.92
N ALA A 142 -16.61 -11.02 -9.65
CA ALA A 142 -15.41 -10.80 -8.83
C ALA A 142 -14.20 -11.52 -9.40
N THR A 143 -14.37 -12.78 -9.82
CA THR A 143 -13.32 -13.58 -10.46
C THR A 143 -12.85 -12.93 -11.76
N GLY A 144 -13.78 -12.49 -12.62
CA GLY A 144 -13.47 -11.79 -13.86
C GLY A 144 -12.68 -10.50 -13.60
N TYR A 145 -13.13 -9.66 -12.67
CA TYR A 145 -12.36 -8.47 -12.29
C TYR A 145 -10.97 -8.83 -11.76
N HIS A 146 -10.87 -9.77 -10.82
CA HIS A 146 -9.61 -10.15 -10.18
C HIS A 146 -8.57 -10.66 -11.19
N LYS A 147 -8.99 -11.53 -12.12
CA LYS A 147 -8.13 -12.17 -13.11
C LYS A 147 -7.87 -11.31 -14.35
N GLU A 148 -8.89 -10.58 -14.86
CA GLU A 148 -8.81 -9.95 -16.18
C GLU A 148 -8.60 -8.44 -16.14
N ILE A 149 -8.98 -7.77 -15.05
CA ILE A 149 -8.90 -6.30 -14.95
C ILE A 149 -7.93 -5.90 -13.85
N GLY A 150 -8.20 -6.31 -12.62
CA GLY A 150 -7.53 -5.83 -11.43
C GLY A 150 -6.03 -6.15 -11.42
N GLN A 151 -5.63 -7.36 -11.88
CA GLN A 151 -4.20 -7.69 -12.00
C GLN A 151 -3.46 -6.72 -12.91
N TYR A 152 -4.03 -6.33 -14.05
CA TYR A 152 -3.36 -5.41 -14.97
C TYR A 152 -3.35 -3.97 -14.45
N LEU A 153 -4.39 -3.56 -13.72
CA LEU A 153 -4.39 -2.27 -13.03
C LEU A 153 -3.29 -2.20 -11.95
N VAL A 154 -3.14 -3.26 -11.14
CA VAL A 154 -2.05 -3.34 -10.15
C VAL A 154 -0.70 -3.29 -10.85
N LEU A 155 -0.46 -4.12 -11.86
CA LEU A 155 0.81 -4.16 -12.59
C LEU A 155 1.12 -2.82 -13.25
N GLY A 156 0.14 -2.20 -13.91
CA GLY A 156 0.31 -0.90 -14.56
C GLY A 156 0.64 0.21 -13.56
N LEU A 157 -0.08 0.28 -12.42
CA LEU A 157 0.18 1.28 -11.39
C LEU A 157 1.53 1.05 -10.68
N VAL A 158 1.91 -0.21 -10.42
CA VAL A 158 3.23 -0.54 -9.85
C VAL A 158 4.34 -0.16 -10.83
N ALA A 159 4.19 -0.50 -12.11
CA ALA A 159 5.16 -0.09 -13.13
C ALA A 159 5.29 1.44 -13.22
N LEU A 160 4.17 2.16 -13.24
CA LEU A 160 4.16 3.62 -13.24
C LEU A 160 4.82 4.20 -11.98
N HIS A 161 4.55 3.62 -10.81
CA HIS A 161 5.18 4.01 -9.55
C HIS A 161 6.71 3.84 -9.59
N VAL A 162 7.18 2.67 -10.03
CA VAL A 162 8.62 2.39 -10.14
C VAL A 162 9.28 3.34 -11.16
N LEU A 163 8.68 3.54 -12.33
CA LEU A 163 9.18 4.46 -13.34
C LEU A 163 9.23 5.90 -12.83
N ALA A 164 8.21 6.35 -12.10
CA ALA A 164 8.22 7.66 -11.46
C ALA A 164 9.36 7.78 -10.44
N VAL A 165 9.55 6.77 -9.56
CA VAL A 165 10.67 6.77 -8.60
C VAL A 165 12.01 6.83 -9.33
N LEU A 166 12.21 6.03 -10.38
CA LEU A 166 13.42 6.05 -11.19
C LEU A 166 13.65 7.42 -11.85
N PHE A 167 12.61 8.02 -12.42
CA PHE A 167 12.68 9.37 -12.99
C PHE A 167 13.13 10.41 -11.95
N TYR A 168 12.49 10.41 -10.77
CA TYR A 168 12.87 11.36 -9.73
C TYR A 168 14.29 11.11 -9.19
N VAL A 169 14.72 9.86 -9.08
CA VAL A 169 16.07 9.52 -8.60
C VAL A 169 17.12 9.82 -9.67
N LEU A 170 16.93 9.37 -10.91
CA LEU A 170 17.96 9.42 -11.95
C LEU A 170 18.00 10.78 -12.66
N VAL A 171 16.83 11.37 -12.97
CA VAL A 171 16.71 12.61 -13.73
C VAL A 171 16.65 13.82 -12.80
N ARG A 172 15.75 13.79 -11.81
CA ARG A 172 15.57 14.92 -10.88
C ARG A 172 16.58 14.91 -9.73
N LYS A 173 17.41 13.86 -9.61
CA LYS A 173 18.46 13.69 -8.58
C LYS A 173 17.92 13.76 -7.13
N GLN A 174 16.67 13.40 -6.93
CA GLN A 174 16.03 13.39 -5.61
C GLN A 174 16.30 12.07 -4.89
N ARG A 175 16.63 12.12 -3.60
CA ARG A 175 16.89 10.95 -2.77
C ARG A 175 15.57 10.40 -2.19
N LEU A 176 14.78 9.63 -2.97
CA LEU A 176 13.49 9.07 -2.53
C LEU A 176 13.65 7.72 -1.82
N VAL A 177 14.52 6.85 -2.31
CA VAL A 177 14.67 5.48 -1.78
C VAL A 177 15.31 5.49 -0.39
N ARG A 178 16.38 6.27 -0.18
CA ARG A 178 17.09 6.31 1.11
C ARG A 178 16.19 6.70 2.30
N PRO A 179 15.34 7.74 2.23
CA PRO A 179 14.37 8.03 3.30
C PRO A 179 13.39 6.89 3.55
N MET A 180 13.00 6.12 2.53
CA MET A 180 12.12 4.97 2.71
C MET A 180 12.84 3.76 3.35
N LEU A 181 14.18 3.72 3.33
CA LEU A 181 14.97 2.72 4.07
C LEU A 181 15.27 3.15 5.50
N HIS A 182 15.72 4.39 5.70
CA HIS A 182 16.22 4.86 7.01
C HIS A 182 15.24 5.77 7.78
N GLY A 183 14.25 6.34 7.10
CA GLY A 183 13.23 7.22 7.67
C GLY A 183 13.57 8.71 7.58
N ASP A 184 14.84 9.05 7.43
CA ASP A 184 15.35 10.41 7.55
C ASP A 184 15.58 11.07 6.19
N LYS A 185 15.21 12.35 6.08
CA LYS A 185 15.37 13.18 4.89
C LYS A 185 16.10 14.47 5.23
N ALA A 186 17.07 14.85 4.41
CA ALA A 186 17.74 16.15 4.50
C ALA A 186 16.87 17.21 3.81
N LEU A 187 16.54 18.27 4.52
CA LEU A 187 15.68 19.37 4.09
C LEU A 187 16.40 20.71 4.26
N ALA A 188 16.02 21.69 3.47
CA ALA A 188 16.62 23.04 3.49
C ALA A 188 16.22 23.88 4.71
N GLY A 189 15.12 23.52 5.40
CA GLY A 189 14.60 24.24 6.55
C GLY A 189 14.04 23.32 7.63
N PRO A 190 13.71 23.87 8.81
CA PRO A 190 13.11 23.11 9.90
C PRO A 190 11.69 22.68 9.51
N VAL A 191 11.39 21.40 9.74
CA VAL A 191 10.07 20.78 9.52
C VAL A 191 9.79 19.84 10.67
N ASP A 192 8.54 19.76 11.10
CA ASP A 192 8.15 18.84 12.17
C ASP A 192 8.39 17.37 11.77
N ALA A 193 9.08 16.62 12.62
CA ALA A 193 9.36 15.22 12.43
C ALA A 193 8.11 14.34 12.64
N SER A 194 8.06 13.19 11.97
CA SER A 194 7.16 12.11 12.36
C SER A 194 7.57 11.55 13.73
N ARG A 195 6.59 11.29 14.59
CA ARG A 195 6.84 10.52 15.81
C ARG A 195 7.20 9.08 15.42
N ASP A 196 8.29 8.59 15.99
CA ASP A 196 8.78 7.21 15.78
C ASP A 196 9.38 6.69 17.10
N ASP A 197 8.75 7.04 18.22
CA ASP A 197 9.10 6.63 19.58
C ASP A 197 8.54 5.24 19.92
N MET A 198 8.90 4.73 21.10
CA MET A 198 8.44 3.42 21.57
C MET A 198 6.91 3.32 21.63
N LEU A 199 6.23 4.37 22.12
CA LEU A 199 4.76 4.39 22.19
C LEU A 199 4.14 4.27 20.80
N THR A 200 4.62 5.04 19.84
CA THR A 200 4.15 4.99 18.44
C THR A 200 4.35 3.59 17.84
N ARG A 201 5.50 2.97 18.09
CA ARG A 201 5.78 1.61 17.61
C ARG A 201 4.92 0.55 18.29
N THR A 202 4.67 0.69 19.60
CA THR A 202 3.75 -0.20 20.33
C THR A 202 2.33 -0.10 19.79
N VAL A 203 1.82 1.12 19.57
CA VAL A 203 0.51 1.32 18.95
C VAL A 203 0.45 0.66 17.56
N ALA A 204 1.51 0.83 16.75
CA ALA A 204 1.57 0.19 15.44
C ALA A 204 1.54 -1.34 15.52
N LEU A 205 2.24 -1.94 16.49
CA LEU A 205 2.21 -3.39 16.71
C LEU A 205 0.81 -3.87 17.11
N VAL A 206 0.11 -3.13 17.98
CA VAL A 206 -1.28 -3.46 18.35
C VAL A 206 -2.20 -3.40 17.13
N VAL A 207 -2.11 -2.33 16.33
CA VAL A 207 -2.91 -2.19 15.10
C VAL A 207 -2.59 -3.33 14.12
N LEU A 208 -1.32 -3.68 13.96
CA LEU A 208 -0.90 -4.79 13.09
C LEU A 208 -1.46 -6.12 13.59
N ALA A 209 -1.37 -6.40 14.90
CA ALA A 209 -1.91 -7.63 15.50
C ALA A 209 -3.43 -7.74 15.28
N LEU A 210 -4.18 -6.66 15.48
CA LEU A 210 -5.62 -6.61 15.21
C LEU A 210 -5.93 -6.82 13.72
N SER A 211 -5.13 -6.23 12.83
CA SER A 211 -5.29 -6.41 11.38
C SER A 211 -5.01 -7.84 10.94
N LEU A 212 -3.98 -8.49 11.50
CA LEU A 212 -3.68 -9.90 11.27
C LEU A 212 -4.77 -10.80 11.84
N GLY A 213 -5.30 -10.49 13.03
CA GLY A 213 -6.43 -11.20 13.64
C GLY A 213 -7.69 -11.14 12.76
N LEU A 214 -8.00 -9.96 12.19
CA LEU A 214 -9.09 -9.79 11.23
C LEU A 214 -8.87 -10.65 9.97
N ALA A 215 -7.67 -10.60 9.39
CA ALA A 215 -7.36 -11.36 8.18
C ALA A 215 -7.41 -12.88 8.44
N TRP A 216 -6.93 -13.31 9.61
CA TRP A 216 -7.06 -14.71 10.04
C TRP A 216 -8.53 -15.12 10.23
N TRP A 217 -9.34 -14.29 10.88
CA TRP A 217 -10.77 -14.53 11.01
C TRP A 217 -11.45 -14.67 9.65
N VAL A 218 -11.17 -13.75 8.71
CA VAL A 218 -11.69 -13.85 7.34
C VAL A 218 -11.25 -15.16 6.67
N SER A 219 -9.99 -15.57 6.83
CA SER A 219 -9.50 -16.82 6.25
C SER A 219 -10.20 -18.06 6.83
N SER A 220 -10.55 -18.03 8.13
CA SER A 220 -11.24 -19.14 8.81
C SER A 220 -12.67 -19.36 8.32
N LEU A 221 -13.27 -18.35 7.66
CA LEU A 221 -14.61 -18.49 7.09
C LEU A 221 -14.64 -19.50 5.93
N ALA A 222 -13.55 -19.77 5.26
CA ALA A 222 -13.45 -20.83 4.26
C ALA A 222 -13.56 -22.23 4.90
N ALA A 223 -12.90 -22.44 6.04
CA ALA A 223 -12.84 -23.75 6.72
C ALA A 223 -14.15 -24.17 7.42
N ALA A 224 -15.06 -23.24 7.68
CA ALA A 224 -16.33 -23.52 8.35
C ALA A 224 -17.42 -24.14 7.45
N ALA A 225 -17.04 -24.63 6.26
CA ALA A 225 -17.95 -25.17 5.24
C ALA A 225 -18.03 -26.72 5.22
N PHE A 226 -17.33 -27.43 6.16
CA PHE A 226 -17.31 -28.88 6.26
C PHE A 226 -17.73 -29.36 7.64
#